data_f06a95d20475eb6c485887958341b5e9
#
_entry.id   f06a95d20475eb6c485887958341b5e9
#
_cell.length_a   1.000
_cell.length_b   1.000
_cell.length_c   1.000
_cell.angle_alpha   90.00
_cell.angle_beta   90.00
_cell.angle_gamma   90.00
#
_symmetry.space_group_name_H-M   'P 1'
#
loop_
_entity.id
_entity.type
_entity.pdbx_description
1 polymer ?
#
loop_
_entity_poly.entity_id
_entity_poly.type
_entity_poly.pdbx_seq_one_letter_code
_entity_poly.pdbx_strand_id
1 'polypeptide(L)'
;MADEFEIEAVEEANEHFYGALENADLDEMDAVWLHEDWVKCIHPGWDLIVGWEDVRESWERIFAGGAGMRVAASEVEIKVVGDFAIVSCYEDLAIFMDSVSAPVSARTTATNLFQRVNGEWRMIHHHASQVPDAPEITESDLIQ
;
A
#
# COMPACT_ATOMS: atom_id res chain seq x y z
N MET A 1 -0.90 5.26 25.55
CA MET A 1 -0.48 6.23 24.53
C MET A 1 0.78 5.74 23.85
N ALA A 2 0.82 5.76 22.54
CA ALA A 2 2.00 5.35 21.79
C ALA A 2 3.09 6.40 21.89
N ASP A 3 4.33 5.96 22.03
CA ASP A 3 5.45 6.86 22.03
C ASP A 3 6.00 7.04 20.60
N GLU A 4 6.96 7.92 20.47
CA GLU A 4 7.56 8.24 19.17
C GLU A 4 8.25 7.04 18.55
N PHE A 5 8.83 6.16 19.37
CA PHE A 5 9.51 4.97 18.85
C PHE A 5 8.53 4.01 18.19
N GLU A 6 7.34 3.86 18.76
CA GLU A 6 6.33 3.00 18.18
C GLU A 6 5.81 3.58 16.87
N ILE A 7 5.56 4.89 16.85
CA ILE A 7 5.09 5.57 15.64
C ILE A 7 6.14 5.48 14.54
N GLU A 8 7.42 5.71 14.87
CA GLU A 8 8.50 5.59 13.89
C GLU A 8 8.63 4.16 13.37
N ALA A 9 8.46 3.16 14.23
CA ALA A 9 8.54 1.77 13.80
C ALA A 9 7.41 1.41 12.83
N VAL A 10 6.21 1.92 13.07
CA VAL A 10 5.09 1.74 12.14
C VAL A 10 5.35 2.48 10.83
N GLU A 11 5.89 3.67 10.92
CA GLU A 11 6.25 4.45 9.72
C GLU A 11 7.25 3.69 8.87
N GLU A 12 8.27 3.10 9.49
CA GLU A 12 9.26 2.29 8.78
C GLU A 12 8.62 1.06 8.13
N ALA A 13 7.70 0.40 8.84
CA ALA A 13 7.00 -0.75 8.28
C ALA A 13 6.15 -0.35 7.07
N ASN A 14 5.51 0.81 7.13
CA ASN A 14 4.71 1.33 6.02
C ASN A 14 5.61 1.67 4.83
N GLU A 15 6.76 2.29 5.08
CA GLU A 15 7.73 2.60 4.03
C GLU A 15 8.31 1.34 3.42
N HIS A 16 8.54 0.31 4.23
CA HIS A 16 9.02 -0.98 3.76
C HIS A 16 8.03 -1.61 2.78
N PHE A 17 6.74 -1.51 3.10
CA PHE A 17 5.70 -1.99 2.20
C PHE A 17 5.76 -1.28 0.84
N TYR A 18 5.84 0.06 0.84
CA TYR A 18 5.87 0.80 -0.42
C TYR A 18 7.16 0.59 -1.19
N GLY A 19 8.27 0.38 -0.48
CA GLY A 19 9.53 0.02 -1.13
C GLY A 19 9.46 -1.33 -1.83
N ALA A 20 8.85 -2.32 -1.19
CA ALA A 20 8.65 -3.64 -1.79
C ALA A 20 7.75 -3.54 -3.02
N LEU A 21 6.71 -2.72 -2.93
CA LEU A 21 5.79 -2.50 -4.05
C LEU A 21 6.51 -1.83 -5.22
N GLU A 22 7.23 -0.75 -4.96
CA GLU A 22 7.93 -0.01 -6.00
C GLU A 22 8.98 -0.85 -6.71
N ASN A 23 9.70 -1.67 -5.95
CA ASN A 23 10.76 -2.51 -6.48
C ASN A 23 10.25 -3.83 -7.03
N ALA A 24 8.95 -4.10 -6.93
CA ALA A 24 8.35 -5.37 -7.33
C ALA A 24 9.11 -6.54 -6.70
N ASP A 25 9.42 -6.42 -5.42
CA ASP A 25 10.27 -7.35 -4.69
C ASP A 25 9.42 -8.25 -3.81
N LEU A 26 9.19 -9.47 -4.28
CA LEU A 26 8.31 -10.41 -3.57
C LEU A 26 8.91 -10.85 -2.24
N ASP A 27 10.23 -11.00 -2.17
CA ASP A 27 10.89 -11.39 -0.92
C ASP A 27 10.73 -10.30 0.14
N GLU A 28 10.85 -9.04 -0.26
CA GLU A 28 10.60 -7.94 0.66
C GLU A 28 9.14 -7.87 1.07
N MET A 29 8.24 -8.16 0.14
CA MET A 29 6.81 -8.18 0.45
C MET A 29 6.51 -9.30 1.46
N ASP A 30 7.18 -10.45 1.34
CA ASP A 30 7.08 -11.54 2.32
C ASP A 30 7.48 -11.04 3.72
N ALA A 31 8.51 -10.21 3.79
CA ALA A 31 9.02 -9.70 5.06
C ALA A 31 8.08 -8.65 5.68
N VAL A 32 7.29 -7.97 4.88
CA VAL A 32 6.37 -6.92 5.36
C VAL A 32 5.14 -7.51 6.05
N TRP A 33 4.62 -8.59 5.53
CA TRP A 33 3.33 -9.14 5.95
C TRP A 33 3.45 -10.17 7.06
N LEU A 34 2.38 -10.26 7.85
CA LEU A 34 2.18 -11.36 8.79
C LEU A 34 1.62 -12.54 8.00
N HIS A 35 2.20 -13.73 8.17
CA HIS A 35 1.82 -14.91 7.40
C HIS A 35 0.76 -15.71 8.16
N GLU A 36 -0.47 -15.19 8.14
CA GLU A 36 -1.60 -15.82 8.80
C GLU A 36 -2.75 -15.99 7.81
N ASP A 37 -3.66 -16.89 8.13
CA ASP A 37 -4.78 -17.19 7.24
C ASP A 37 -5.90 -16.15 7.30
N TRP A 38 -5.79 -15.17 8.16
CA TRP A 38 -6.81 -14.13 8.34
C TRP A 38 -6.37 -12.75 7.85
N VAL A 39 -5.16 -12.58 7.35
CA VAL A 39 -4.76 -11.30 6.76
C VAL A 39 -5.56 -11.05 5.48
N LYS A 40 -5.75 -9.79 5.14
CA LYS A 40 -6.60 -9.42 4.02
C LYS A 40 -5.95 -8.37 3.14
N CYS A 41 -6.29 -8.40 1.87
CA CYS A 41 -5.80 -7.43 0.92
C CYS A 41 -6.87 -7.15 -0.13
N ILE A 42 -7.05 -5.87 -0.45
CA ILE A 42 -7.92 -5.46 -1.54
C ILE A 42 -7.12 -4.48 -2.39
N HIS A 43 -6.75 -4.93 -3.59
CA HIS A 43 -6.08 -4.05 -4.56
C HIS A 43 -7.12 -3.16 -5.25
N PRO A 44 -6.72 -2.01 -5.77
CA PRO A 44 -7.68 -1.14 -6.46
C PRO A 44 -8.40 -1.91 -7.58
N GLY A 45 -9.72 -1.99 -7.48
CA GLY A 45 -10.54 -2.67 -8.47
C GLY A 45 -10.65 -4.18 -8.32
N TRP A 46 -10.01 -4.75 -7.32
CA TRP A 46 -10.08 -6.20 -7.06
C TRP A 46 -11.10 -6.50 -5.97
N ASP A 47 -11.52 -7.76 -5.92
CA ASP A 47 -12.31 -8.27 -4.81
C ASP A 47 -11.40 -8.58 -3.61
N LEU A 48 -12.00 -8.83 -2.48
CA LEU A 48 -11.32 -9.15 -1.23
C LEU A 48 -10.51 -10.45 -1.37
N ILE A 49 -9.28 -10.39 -0.90
CA ILE A 49 -8.38 -11.54 -0.85
C ILE A 49 -8.12 -11.85 0.61
N VAL A 50 -8.28 -13.11 1.01
CA VAL A 50 -8.13 -13.54 2.40
C VAL A 50 -7.06 -14.61 2.53
N GLY A 51 -6.17 -14.42 3.49
CA GLY A 51 -5.10 -15.36 3.81
C GLY A 51 -3.81 -15.05 3.08
N TRP A 52 -2.70 -15.29 3.78
CA TRP A 52 -1.40 -14.94 3.23
C TRP A 52 -1.07 -15.64 1.91
N GLU A 53 -1.41 -16.91 1.77
CA GLU A 53 -1.11 -17.62 0.53
C GLU A 53 -1.70 -16.92 -0.69
N ASP A 54 -2.97 -16.54 -0.60
CA ASP A 54 -3.65 -15.88 -1.71
C ASP A 54 -3.22 -14.43 -1.85
N VAL A 55 -2.94 -13.76 -0.74
CA VAL A 55 -2.42 -12.40 -0.79
C VAL A 55 -1.05 -12.39 -1.48
N ARG A 56 -0.19 -13.33 -1.11
CA ARG A 56 1.13 -13.44 -1.73
C ARG A 56 1.03 -13.70 -3.22
N GLU A 57 0.15 -14.61 -3.62
CA GLU A 57 -0.07 -14.91 -5.03
C GLU A 57 -0.54 -13.66 -5.79
N SER A 58 -1.38 -12.85 -5.18
CA SER A 58 -1.84 -11.61 -5.83
C SER A 58 -0.68 -10.65 -6.09
N TRP A 59 0.24 -10.51 -5.13
CA TRP A 59 1.43 -9.68 -5.32
C TRP A 59 2.32 -10.24 -6.41
N GLU A 60 2.50 -11.57 -6.43
CA GLU A 60 3.29 -12.22 -7.45
C GLU A 60 2.74 -11.93 -8.85
N ARG A 61 1.43 -11.99 -9.00
CA ARG A 61 0.77 -11.69 -10.28
C ARG A 61 0.94 -10.23 -10.67
N ILE A 62 0.82 -9.32 -9.73
CA ILE A 62 1.02 -7.89 -9.98
C ILE A 62 2.45 -7.62 -10.43
N PHE A 63 3.42 -8.22 -9.73
CA PHE A 63 4.84 -8.01 -10.04
C PHE A 63 5.23 -8.66 -11.37
N ALA A 64 4.60 -9.76 -11.74
CA ALA A 64 4.85 -10.43 -13.01
C ALA A 64 4.29 -9.64 -14.20
N GLY A 65 3.43 -8.67 -13.95
CA GLY A 65 2.84 -7.83 -15.01
C GLY A 65 3.84 -6.95 -15.74
N GLY A 66 5.03 -6.78 -15.22
CA GLY A 66 6.13 -6.16 -15.92
C GLY A 66 6.13 -4.66 -16.04
N ALA A 67 5.09 -3.97 -15.58
CA ALA A 67 5.06 -2.52 -15.61
C ALA A 67 5.89 -1.97 -14.45
N GLY A 68 6.84 -1.09 -14.74
CA GLY A 68 7.56 -0.38 -13.71
C GLY A 68 6.62 0.58 -13.00
N MET A 69 6.91 0.85 -11.74
CA MET A 69 6.04 1.72 -10.95
C MET A 69 6.90 2.53 -9.98
N ARG A 70 6.52 3.79 -9.80
CA ARG A 70 6.99 4.57 -8.66
C ARG A 70 5.77 4.85 -7.79
N VAL A 71 5.95 4.75 -6.50
CA VAL A 71 4.87 5.03 -5.56
C VAL A 71 5.40 5.86 -4.41
N ALA A 72 4.68 6.94 -4.10
CA ALA A 72 4.99 7.77 -2.95
C ALA A 72 3.75 7.87 -2.07
N ALA A 73 3.91 7.52 -0.81
CA ALA A 73 2.84 7.71 0.16
C ALA A 73 2.84 9.17 0.60
N SER A 74 1.68 9.79 0.63
CA SER A 74 1.54 11.17 1.08
C SER A 74 0.40 11.29 2.08
N GLU A 75 0.44 12.36 2.87
CA GLU A 75 -0.52 12.64 3.93
C GLU A 75 -0.71 11.42 4.83
N VAL A 76 0.40 10.86 5.27
CA VAL A 76 0.42 9.65 6.08
C VAL A 76 0.00 9.99 7.51
N GLU A 77 -1.02 9.30 8.01
CA GLU A 77 -1.48 9.43 9.38
C GLU A 77 -1.41 8.07 10.05
N ILE A 78 -0.83 8.04 11.23
CA ILE A 78 -0.59 6.81 11.98
C ILE A 78 -1.25 6.89 13.34
N LYS A 79 -2.02 5.86 13.67
CA LYS A 79 -2.60 5.71 15.01
C LYS A 79 -2.20 4.35 15.55
N VAL A 80 -1.54 4.33 16.70
CA VAL A 80 -1.15 3.10 17.37
C VAL A 80 -2.09 2.86 18.55
N VAL A 81 -2.65 1.67 18.60
CA VAL A 81 -3.56 1.26 19.67
C VAL A 81 -3.09 -0.11 20.16
N GLY A 82 -2.34 -0.13 21.28
CA GLY A 82 -1.78 -1.37 21.80
C GLY A 82 -0.83 -2.00 20.80
N ASP A 83 -1.10 -3.23 20.42
CA ASP A 83 -0.29 -3.97 19.47
C ASP A 83 -0.75 -3.81 18.02
N PHE A 84 -1.66 -2.88 17.76
CA PHE A 84 -2.19 -2.64 16.42
C PHE A 84 -1.95 -1.20 16.01
N ALA A 85 -1.82 -0.98 14.71
CA ALA A 85 -1.66 0.35 14.17
C ALA A 85 -2.50 0.49 12.91
N ILE A 86 -3.08 1.67 12.75
CA ILE A 86 -3.84 2.03 11.56
C ILE A 86 -3.07 3.13 10.86
N VAL A 87 -2.77 2.91 9.59
CA VAL A 87 -2.11 3.92 8.75
C VAL A 87 -3.04 4.25 7.60
N SER A 88 -3.33 5.52 7.41
CA SER A 88 -4.04 5.98 6.22
C SER A 88 -3.13 6.91 5.44
N CYS A 89 -3.23 6.85 4.12
CA CYS A 89 -2.42 7.71 3.26
C CYS A 89 -2.98 7.72 1.85
N TYR A 90 -2.46 8.64 1.04
CA TYR A 90 -2.61 8.55 -0.40
C TYR A 90 -1.41 7.82 -0.96
N GLU A 91 -1.64 7.10 -2.05
CA GLU A 91 -0.58 6.48 -2.84
C GLU A 91 -0.54 7.22 -4.17
N ASP A 92 0.53 7.97 -4.40
CA ASP A 92 0.70 8.70 -5.66
C ASP A 92 1.56 7.83 -6.56
N LEU A 93 0.96 7.38 -7.66
CA LEU A 93 1.54 6.37 -8.53
C LEU A 93 1.95 6.96 -9.86
N ALA A 94 3.13 6.53 -10.34
CA ALA A 94 3.55 6.77 -11.71
C ALA A 94 3.84 5.39 -12.31
N ILE A 95 3.04 5.00 -13.29
CA ILE A 95 3.11 3.67 -13.90
C ILE A 95 3.76 3.81 -15.27
N PHE A 96 4.85 3.08 -15.48
CA PHE A 96 5.60 3.10 -16.73
C PHE A 96 5.16 1.93 -17.61
N MET A 97 4.62 2.25 -18.78
CA MET A 97 4.13 1.26 -19.72
C MET A 97 4.96 1.33 -21.00
N ASP A 98 5.29 0.16 -21.55
CA ASP A 98 6.16 0.08 -22.74
C ASP A 98 5.59 0.83 -23.94
N SER A 99 4.27 0.90 -24.05
CA SER A 99 3.61 1.50 -25.19
C SER A 99 3.42 3.01 -25.09
N VAL A 100 3.87 3.62 -23.99
CA VAL A 100 3.65 5.06 -23.75
C VAL A 100 4.96 5.69 -23.37
N SER A 101 5.24 6.86 -23.94
CA SER A 101 6.49 7.56 -23.68
C SER A 101 6.52 8.28 -22.34
N ALA A 102 5.39 8.50 -21.71
CA ALA A 102 5.29 9.16 -20.41
C ALA A 102 4.54 8.27 -19.43
N PRO A 103 4.89 8.31 -18.13
CA PRO A 103 4.18 7.49 -17.17
C PRO A 103 2.73 7.92 -16.99
N VAL A 104 1.88 6.97 -16.66
CA VAL A 104 0.49 7.24 -16.32
C VAL A 104 0.42 7.53 -14.83
N SER A 105 -0.11 8.67 -14.46
CA SER A 105 -0.27 9.06 -13.07
C SER A 105 -1.62 8.61 -12.54
N ALA A 106 -1.64 8.15 -11.31
CA ALA A 106 -2.86 7.75 -10.63
C ALA A 106 -2.70 8.02 -9.14
N ARG A 107 -3.83 8.13 -8.47
CA ARG A 107 -3.84 8.27 -7.01
C ARG A 107 -4.83 7.27 -6.43
N THR A 108 -4.42 6.61 -5.37
CA THR A 108 -5.30 5.76 -4.58
C THR A 108 -5.32 6.27 -3.15
N THR A 109 -6.38 5.91 -2.44
CA THR A 109 -6.47 6.08 -0.99
C THR A 109 -6.23 4.73 -0.36
N ALA A 110 -5.39 4.66 0.64
CA ALA A 110 -5.05 3.38 1.26
C ALA A 110 -5.24 3.39 2.76
N THR A 111 -5.64 2.24 3.28
CA THR A 111 -5.64 1.95 4.70
C THR A 111 -4.78 0.72 4.90
N ASN A 112 -3.76 0.86 5.72
CA ASN A 112 -2.84 -0.22 6.04
C ASN A 112 -2.90 -0.49 7.54
N LEU A 113 -3.14 -1.73 7.91
CA LEU A 113 -3.18 -2.12 9.31
C LEU A 113 -1.99 -3.00 9.61
N PHE A 114 -1.39 -2.75 10.77
CA PHE A 114 -0.22 -3.50 11.23
C PHE A 114 -0.48 -4.07 12.61
N GLN A 115 0.15 -5.20 12.89
CA GLN A 115 0.15 -5.79 14.23
C GLN A 115 1.58 -6.00 14.66
N ARG A 116 1.86 -5.67 15.93
CA ARG A 116 3.17 -5.92 16.50
C ARG A 116 3.22 -7.36 17.03
N VAL A 117 4.13 -8.14 16.45
CA VAL A 117 4.33 -9.54 16.84
C VAL A 117 5.81 -9.73 17.10
N ASN A 118 6.15 -10.17 18.29
CA ASN A 118 7.54 -10.37 18.71
C ASN A 118 8.39 -9.11 18.50
N GLY A 119 7.80 -7.95 18.80
CA GLY A 119 8.49 -6.68 18.70
C GLY A 119 8.56 -6.09 17.30
N GLU A 120 8.01 -6.76 16.30
CA GLU A 120 8.05 -6.28 14.92
C GLU A 120 6.65 -6.00 14.40
N TRP A 121 6.52 -4.91 13.67
CA TRP A 121 5.26 -4.52 13.07
C TRP A 121 5.10 -5.21 11.71
N ARG A 122 4.02 -5.97 11.55
CA ARG A 122 3.73 -6.71 10.32
C ARG A 122 2.37 -6.29 9.79
N MET A 123 2.28 -6.17 8.48
CA MET A 123 1.03 -5.80 7.83
C MET A 123 0.02 -6.94 7.93
N ILE A 124 -1.20 -6.61 8.31
CA ILE A 124 -2.28 -7.59 8.41
C ILE A 124 -3.44 -7.26 7.50
N HIS A 125 -3.46 -6.05 6.96
CA HIS A 125 -4.55 -5.62 6.08
C HIS A 125 -4.05 -4.49 5.20
N HIS A 126 -4.36 -4.57 3.93
CA HIS A 126 -4.11 -3.49 2.98
C HIS A 126 -5.34 -3.33 2.11
N HIS A 127 -5.85 -2.13 2.03
CA HIS A 127 -6.98 -1.83 1.17
C HIS A 127 -6.70 -0.51 0.47
N ALA A 128 -6.65 -0.55 -0.85
CA ALA A 128 -6.47 0.66 -1.64
C ALA A 128 -7.59 0.76 -2.65
N SER A 129 -8.07 1.98 -2.84
CA SER A 129 -9.10 2.24 -3.84
C SER A 129 -8.72 3.47 -4.64
N GLN A 130 -9.10 3.47 -5.90
CA GLN A 130 -8.78 4.57 -6.80
C GLN A 130 -9.55 5.83 -6.40
N VAL A 131 -8.86 6.95 -6.43
CA VAL A 131 -9.49 8.24 -6.24
C VAL A 131 -9.93 8.71 -7.62
N PRO A 132 -11.23 8.75 -7.90
CA PRO A 132 -11.70 9.14 -9.23
C PRO A 132 -11.32 10.59 -9.53
N ASP A 133 -10.79 10.82 -10.70
CA ASP A 133 -10.52 12.16 -11.25
C ASP A 133 -9.55 13.03 -10.47
N ALA A 134 -8.90 12.47 -9.43
CA ALA A 134 -8.02 13.26 -8.58
C ALA A 134 -6.89 13.95 -9.35
N PRO A 135 -6.16 13.24 -10.24
CA PRO A 135 -5.09 13.88 -11.00
C PRO A 135 -5.62 14.65 -12.21
N GLU A 136 -6.88 14.54 -12.52
CA GLU A 136 -7.50 15.12 -13.68
C GLU A 136 -8.52 16.18 -13.35
N ILE A 137 -8.39 16.81 -12.18
CA ILE A 137 -9.26 17.94 -11.86
C ILE A 137 -8.97 19.01 -12.87
N THR A 138 -9.90 19.20 -13.78
CA THR A 138 -9.79 20.17 -14.83
C THR A 138 -10.41 21.48 -14.41
N GLU A 139 -10.15 22.52 -15.19
CA GLU A 139 -10.79 23.80 -14.93
C GLU A 139 -12.30 23.68 -14.98
N SER A 140 -12.82 22.80 -15.84
CA SER A 140 -14.27 22.63 -15.93
C SER A 140 -14.85 22.03 -14.66
N ASP A 141 -14.10 21.20 -13.94
CA ASP A 141 -14.52 20.65 -12.66
C ASP A 141 -14.59 21.75 -11.60
N LEU A 142 -13.69 22.70 -11.68
CA LEU A 142 -13.62 23.79 -10.72
C LEU A 142 -14.67 24.88 -10.94
N ILE A 143 -15.17 25.02 -12.16
CA ILE A 143 -16.14 26.07 -12.50
C ILE A 143 -17.59 25.61 -12.34
N GLN A 144 -17.83 24.41 -12.01
CA GLN A 144 -19.18 23.88 -11.85
C GLN A 144 -19.80 24.24 -10.51
#